data_1474577282da64e8dfafea148c56636a
#
_entry.id   1474577282da64e8dfafea148c56636a
#
_cell.length_a   1.000
_cell.length_b   1.000
_cell.length_c   1.000
_cell.angle_alpha   90.00
_cell.angle_beta   90.00
_cell.angle_gamma   90.00
#
_symmetry.space_group_name_H-M   'P 1'
#
loop_
_entity.id
_entity.type
_entity.pdbx_description
1 polymer ?
#
loop_
_entity_poly.entity_id
_entity_poly.type
_entity_poly.pdbx_seq_one_letter_code
_entity_poly.pdbx_strand_id
1 'polypeptide(L)'
;QGNPFFLKQFLTDLHARGDISYQRTRGVWQWNIERIRQRDITDNVVELMLARLRRLDNASQLLLAQAAHLGNNFDMQQLALAGQLPMQQCAEILWPALRDGLIVPLNEEYKFVHTPEKLAQARYRFLHDRVQQAAHSLTPEAQRAELQLRIGRLLLAHTPPALLEGRLFSILEQLNPAIGLIDSAAERAQVLTLNLRAGIKAKEASALPTAVTLLRHAHALLADDAWQAEPQQTLTLYKELAEAEYLAGDFAAAEALYPQALQDCPDALAQVTIGLVQAQQYLIQGRFHAAFPVLHRALALLDESFPATDAEAAQLFPQLFQQTEQLLARYSQAQRLNAAEMQQPQHLLTMRIFFALSYATYQTGQFSAFVVNACKMVQTTLRHGQCDLSCI
;
A
#
# COMPACT_ATOMS: atom_id res chain seq x y z
N GLN A 1 9.17 33.98 5.81
CA GLN A 1 9.00 33.60 7.16
C GLN A 1 7.63 34.12 7.55
N GLY A 2 6.95 34.27 8.46
CA GLY A 2 5.58 34.78 8.64
C GLY A 2 4.55 33.69 8.98
N ASN A 3 5.02 32.49 9.39
CA ASN A 3 4.14 31.42 9.85
C ASN A 3 3.47 31.88 11.18
N PRO A 4 2.12 32.02 11.23
CA PRO A 4 1.41 32.48 12.41
C PRO A 4 1.66 31.61 13.65
N PHE A 5 1.84 30.30 13.47
CA PHE A 5 2.16 29.38 14.56
C PHE A 5 3.53 29.71 15.18
N PHE A 6 4.55 29.91 14.34
CA PHE A 6 5.88 30.32 14.81
C PHE A 6 5.82 31.64 15.61
N LEU A 7 5.17 32.65 15.04
CA LEU A 7 5.05 33.96 15.69
C LEU A 7 4.38 33.84 17.07
N LYS A 8 3.28 33.09 17.16
CA LYS A 8 2.59 32.86 18.43
C LYS A 8 3.48 32.15 19.44
N GLN A 9 4.18 31.08 19.04
CA GLN A 9 5.07 30.33 19.93
C GLN A 9 6.29 31.15 20.35
N PHE A 10 6.84 31.93 19.44
CA PHE A 10 7.95 32.85 19.71
C PHE A 10 7.57 33.92 20.74
N LEU A 11 6.43 34.60 20.54
CA LEU A 11 5.93 35.59 21.50
C LEU A 11 5.64 34.98 22.88
N THR A 12 5.09 33.75 22.89
CA THR A 12 4.84 33.03 24.14
C THR A 12 6.14 32.70 24.87
N ASP A 13 7.20 32.28 24.17
CA ASP A 13 8.53 32.01 24.78
C ASP A 13 9.19 33.30 25.31
N LEU A 14 9.13 34.38 24.54
CA LEU A 14 9.63 35.67 25.00
C LEU A 14 8.92 36.20 26.27
N HIS A 15 7.59 35.99 26.32
CA HIS A 15 6.80 36.33 27.52
C HIS A 15 7.19 35.45 28.71
N ALA A 16 7.29 34.14 28.52
CA ALA A 16 7.68 33.23 29.60
C ALA A 16 9.07 33.50 30.17
N ARG A 17 9.96 34.04 29.36
CA ARG A 17 11.34 34.46 29.76
C ARG A 17 11.43 35.87 30.30
N GLY A 18 10.32 36.63 30.27
CA GLY A 18 10.28 38.02 30.74
C GLY A 18 10.90 39.02 29.79
N ASP A 19 11.21 38.65 28.52
CA ASP A 19 11.70 39.57 27.50
C ASP A 19 10.61 40.45 26.92
N ILE A 20 9.35 40.00 27.05
CA ILE A 20 8.10 40.75 26.83
C ILE A 20 7.26 40.61 28.09
N SER A 21 6.78 41.73 28.64
CA SER A 21 5.93 41.76 29.82
C SER A 21 4.81 42.77 29.67
N TYR A 22 3.66 42.49 30.24
CA TYR A 22 2.52 43.40 30.28
C TYR A 22 2.52 44.17 31.60
N GLN A 23 2.71 45.49 31.57
CA GLN A 23 2.59 46.35 32.75
C GLN A 23 1.12 46.67 33.02
N ARG A 24 0.54 45.96 33.99
CA ARG A 24 -0.88 46.15 34.37
C ARG A 24 -1.22 47.56 34.82
N THR A 25 -0.26 48.27 35.50
CA THR A 25 -0.44 49.62 35.98
C THR A 25 -0.53 50.68 34.89
N ARG A 26 0.08 50.42 33.72
CA ARG A 26 0.10 51.33 32.56
C ARG A 26 -0.69 50.83 31.39
N GLY A 27 -1.19 49.60 31.41
CA GLY A 27 -1.97 48.99 30.32
C GLY A 27 -1.16 48.77 29.02
N VAL A 28 0.16 48.65 29.11
CA VAL A 28 1.04 48.56 27.92
C VAL A 28 1.94 47.34 27.97
N TRP A 29 2.29 46.82 26.80
CA TRP A 29 3.34 45.82 26.62
C TRP A 29 4.72 46.49 26.60
N GLN A 30 5.67 45.92 27.32
CA GLN A 30 7.08 46.34 27.30
C GLN A 30 7.93 45.18 26.76
N TRP A 31 8.95 45.53 25.99
CA TRP A 31 9.94 44.59 25.46
C TRP A 31 11.31 45.23 25.39
N ASN A 32 12.36 44.44 25.45
CA ASN A 32 13.74 44.91 25.28
C ASN A 32 14.26 44.34 23.95
N ILE A 33 14.28 45.18 22.91
CA ILE A 33 14.65 44.74 21.54
C ILE A 33 16.13 44.31 21.47
N GLU A 34 17.02 44.92 22.26
CA GLU A 34 18.43 44.55 22.28
C GLU A 34 18.66 43.16 22.87
N ARG A 35 17.94 42.81 23.96
CA ARG A 35 17.94 41.47 24.53
C ARG A 35 17.39 40.46 23.58
N ILE A 36 16.33 40.80 22.86
CA ILE A 36 15.72 39.91 21.87
C ILE A 36 16.67 39.68 20.70
N ARG A 37 17.35 40.70 20.20
CA ARG A 37 18.31 40.61 19.09
C ARG A 37 19.60 39.85 19.45
N GLN A 38 20.07 39.96 20.69
CA GLN A 38 21.30 39.29 21.18
C GLN A 38 21.10 37.78 21.40
N ARG A 39 19.86 37.30 21.36
CA ARG A 39 19.56 35.85 21.44
C ARG A 39 19.74 35.21 20.09
N ASP A 40 20.36 34.03 20.09
CA ASP A 40 20.30 33.11 18.95
C ASP A 40 18.83 32.73 18.70
N ILE A 41 18.19 33.54 17.87
CA ILE A 41 16.81 33.23 17.42
C ILE A 41 16.98 32.24 16.30
N THR A 42 16.77 30.97 16.61
CA THR A 42 16.70 29.94 15.56
C THR A 42 15.51 30.23 14.66
N ASP A 43 15.76 30.46 13.38
CA ASP A 43 14.73 30.56 12.36
C ASP A 43 13.95 29.23 12.19
N ASN A 44 14.35 28.20 12.92
CA ASN A 44 13.81 26.85 12.85
C ASN A 44 12.79 26.60 13.97
N VAL A 45 11.51 26.51 13.59
CA VAL A 45 10.41 26.20 14.51
C VAL A 45 10.62 24.87 15.25
N VAL A 46 11.26 23.89 14.60
CA VAL A 46 11.52 22.58 15.20
C VAL A 46 12.49 22.70 16.38
N GLU A 47 13.53 23.52 16.26
CA GLU A 47 14.49 23.75 17.35
C GLU A 47 13.85 24.47 18.54
N LEU A 48 12.97 25.45 18.27
CA LEU A 48 12.20 26.09 19.33
C LEU A 48 11.31 25.09 20.08
N MET A 49 10.63 24.20 19.34
CA MET A 49 9.79 23.16 19.95
C MET A 49 10.66 22.14 20.70
N LEU A 50 11.81 21.77 20.16
CA LEU A 50 12.75 20.87 20.82
C LEU A 50 13.24 21.46 22.14
N ALA A 51 13.58 22.76 22.18
CA ALA A 51 13.96 23.44 23.40
C ALA A 51 12.84 23.47 24.48
N ARG A 52 11.58 23.55 24.05
CA ARG A 52 10.42 23.41 24.95
C ARG A 52 10.25 21.99 25.48
N LEU A 53 10.33 20.99 24.61
CA LEU A 53 10.27 19.57 24.99
C LEU A 53 11.35 19.21 25.99
N ARG A 54 12.58 19.70 25.80
CA ARG A 54 13.71 19.46 26.72
C ARG A 54 13.57 20.08 28.11
N ARG A 55 12.57 20.95 28.33
CA ARG A 55 12.23 21.47 29.68
C ARG A 55 11.33 20.52 30.48
N LEU A 56 10.69 19.58 29.81
CA LEU A 56 9.92 18.52 30.49
C LEU A 56 10.90 17.55 31.17
N ASP A 57 10.39 16.80 32.12
CA ASP A 57 11.16 15.71 32.73
C ASP A 57 11.46 14.59 31.72
N ASN A 58 12.45 13.75 32.00
CA ASN A 58 12.91 12.71 31.10
C ASN A 58 11.80 11.69 30.74
N ALA A 59 10.90 11.38 31.68
CA ALA A 59 9.82 10.44 31.43
C ALA A 59 8.82 11.01 30.43
N SER A 60 8.45 12.28 30.58
CA SER A 60 7.60 13.00 29.62
C SER A 60 8.26 13.12 28.24
N GLN A 61 9.57 13.42 28.17
CA GLN A 61 10.30 13.47 26.90
C GLN A 61 10.29 12.10 26.20
N LEU A 62 10.59 11.02 26.91
CA LEU A 62 10.62 9.67 26.35
C LEU A 62 9.24 9.24 25.85
N LEU A 63 8.19 9.49 26.63
CA LEU A 63 6.83 9.10 26.25
C LEU A 63 6.33 9.92 25.04
N LEU A 64 6.66 11.22 24.96
CA LEU A 64 6.34 12.04 23.79
C LEU A 64 7.13 11.64 22.55
N ALA A 65 8.38 11.20 22.69
CA ALA A 65 9.14 10.64 21.59
C ALA A 65 8.46 9.38 21.04
N GLN A 66 8.01 8.49 21.91
CA GLN A 66 7.25 7.29 21.50
C GLN A 66 5.89 7.64 20.87
N ALA A 67 5.17 8.63 21.43
CA ALA A 67 3.94 9.15 20.84
C ALA A 67 4.18 9.71 19.43
N ALA A 68 5.31 10.40 19.21
CA ALA A 68 5.65 10.95 17.90
C ALA A 68 5.91 9.88 16.84
N HIS A 69 6.40 8.70 17.22
CA HIS A 69 6.52 7.54 16.35
C HIS A 69 5.16 6.90 16.03
N LEU A 70 4.17 6.97 16.94
CA LEU A 70 2.80 6.51 16.66
C LEU A 70 2.06 7.40 15.65
N GLY A 71 2.51 8.63 15.44
CA GLY A 71 1.95 9.57 14.48
C GLY A 71 1.52 10.89 15.10
N ASN A 72 0.91 11.77 14.28
CA ASN A 72 0.41 13.06 14.77
C ASN A 72 -0.79 12.89 15.71
N ASN A 73 -1.61 11.86 15.49
CA ASN A 73 -2.72 11.45 16.34
C ASN A 73 -2.38 10.09 16.95
N PHE A 74 -2.64 9.91 18.24
CA PHE A 74 -2.42 8.66 18.95
C PHE A 74 -3.48 8.45 20.04
N ASP A 75 -3.74 7.21 20.38
CA ASP A 75 -4.61 6.86 21.51
C ASP A 75 -3.80 6.42 22.74
N MET A 76 -4.44 6.49 23.91
CA MET A 76 -3.81 6.12 25.17
C MET A 76 -3.40 4.64 25.20
N GLN A 77 -4.17 3.76 24.60
CA GLN A 77 -3.89 2.33 24.58
C GLN A 77 -2.62 2.02 23.76
N GLN A 78 -2.50 2.63 22.58
CA GLN A 78 -1.31 2.50 21.75
C GLN A 78 -0.07 3.06 22.43
N LEU A 79 -0.20 4.21 23.09
CA LEU A 79 0.91 4.84 23.82
C LEU A 79 1.33 4.02 25.05
N ALA A 80 0.40 3.47 25.79
CA ALA A 80 0.67 2.59 26.93
C ALA A 80 1.44 1.32 26.49
N LEU A 81 1.06 0.74 25.34
CA LEU A 81 1.76 -0.38 24.74
C LEU A 81 3.18 0.03 24.29
N ALA A 82 3.32 1.13 23.57
CA ALA A 82 4.63 1.61 23.11
C ALA A 82 5.57 1.94 24.26
N GLY A 83 5.04 2.56 25.33
CA GLY A 83 5.77 2.92 26.54
C GLY A 83 6.01 1.76 27.49
N GLN A 84 5.29 0.64 27.31
CA GLN A 84 5.25 -0.48 28.27
C GLN A 84 4.90 -0.02 29.71
N LEU A 85 3.93 0.90 29.81
CA LEU A 85 3.49 1.51 31.05
C LEU A 85 1.98 1.33 31.23
N PRO A 86 1.47 1.30 32.47
CA PRO A 86 0.04 1.39 32.73
C PRO A 86 -0.54 2.69 32.16
N MET A 87 -1.74 2.65 31.58
CA MET A 87 -2.41 3.83 30.98
C MET A 87 -2.54 5.00 31.97
N GLN A 88 -2.81 4.73 33.24
CA GLN A 88 -2.88 5.76 34.27
C GLN A 88 -1.55 6.48 34.43
N GLN A 89 -0.44 5.74 34.48
CA GLN A 89 0.89 6.33 34.59
C GLN A 89 1.26 7.12 33.31
N CYS A 90 0.86 6.64 32.13
CA CYS A 90 1.03 7.41 30.89
C CYS A 90 0.27 8.74 30.95
N ALA A 91 -0.97 8.76 31.48
CA ALA A 91 -1.75 9.99 31.60
C ALA A 91 -1.08 11.00 32.56
N GLU A 92 -0.54 10.53 33.69
CA GLU A 92 0.20 11.35 34.63
C GLU A 92 1.46 11.96 34.00
N ILE A 93 2.23 11.16 33.27
CA ILE A 93 3.47 11.59 32.57
C ILE A 93 3.15 12.56 31.42
N LEU A 94 1.99 12.41 30.73
CA LEU A 94 1.58 13.32 29.65
C LEU A 94 1.04 14.66 30.16
N TRP A 95 0.64 14.74 31.42
CA TRP A 95 -0.04 15.93 31.97
C TRP A 95 0.76 17.24 31.78
N PRO A 96 2.07 17.29 32.01
CA PRO A 96 2.86 18.50 31.76
C PRO A 96 2.79 18.97 30.29
N ALA A 97 2.84 18.02 29.35
CA ALA A 97 2.76 18.33 27.93
C ALA A 97 1.38 18.83 27.47
N LEU A 98 0.31 18.31 28.09
CA LEU A 98 -1.07 18.81 27.92
C LEU A 98 -1.20 20.23 28.46
N ARG A 99 -0.73 20.48 29.67
CA ARG A 99 -0.76 21.80 30.31
C ARG A 99 0.02 22.85 29.51
N ASP A 100 1.17 22.49 28.99
CA ASP A 100 2.02 23.36 28.20
C ASP A 100 1.55 23.49 26.74
N GLY A 101 0.46 22.82 26.36
CA GLY A 101 -0.14 22.88 25.03
C GLY A 101 0.72 22.30 23.93
N LEU A 102 1.59 21.32 24.22
CA LEU A 102 2.38 20.60 23.22
C LEU A 102 1.55 19.50 22.53
N ILE A 103 0.63 18.92 23.29
CA ILE A 103 -0.39 18.00 22.80
C ILE A 103 -1.78 18.50 23.23
N VAL A 104 -2.81 18.10 22.50
CA VAL A 104 -4.21 18.45 22.80
C VAL A 104 -5.08 17.18 22.80
N PRO A 105 -6.05 17.05 23.70
CA PRO A 105 -6.99 15.96 23.67
C PRO A 105 -7.97 16.15 22.52
N LEU A 106 -8.38 15.06 21.88
CA LEU A 106 -9.38 15.06 20.80
C LEU A 106 -10.78 14.70 21.29
N ASN A 107 -10.89 14.21 22.52
CA ASN A 107 -12.14 13.80 23.14
C ASN A 107 -12.08 14.05 24.66
N GLU A 108 -13.16 13.81 25.40
CA GLU A 108 -13.27 14.10 26.83
C GLU A 108 -12.79 12.97 27.75
N GLU A 109 -12.47 11.81 27.18
CA GLU A 109 -12.10 10.59 27.91
C GLU A 109 -10.78 10.74 28.69
N TYR A 110 -9.92 11.66 28.28
CA TYR A 110 -8.67 11.97 29.00
C TYR A 110 -8.89 12.44 30.44
N LYS A 111 -10.11 12.90 30.79
CA LYS A 111 -10.48 13.34 32.17
C LYS A 111 -10.70 12.16 33.13
N PHE A 112 -10.92 10.96 32.57
CA PHE A 112 -11.29 9.78 33.37
C PHE A 112 -10.09 8.90 33.69
N VAL A 113 -9.02 9.48 34.25
CA VAL A 113 -7.74 8.79 34.53
C VAL A 113 -7.90 7.54 35.38
N HIS A 114 -8.88 7.52 36.30
CA HIS A 114 -9.14 6.39 37.20
C HIS A 114 -10.14 5.35 36.66
N THR A 115 -10.62 5.50 35.41
CA THR A 115 -11.56 4.56 34.76
C THR A 115 -10.86 3.96 33.52
N PRO A 116 -10.23 2.77 33.63
CA PRO A 116 -9.41 2.21 32.58
C PRO A 116 -10.11 2.08 31.22
N GLU A 117 -11.39 1.68 31.21
CA GLU A 117 -12.18 1.47 29.99
C GLU A 117 -12.43 2.79 29.24
N LYS A 118 -12.61 3.89 29.96
CA LYS A 118 -12.76 5.22 29.38
C LYS A 118 -11.41 5.78 28.97
N LEU A 119 -10.41 5.68 29.84
CA LEU A 119 -9.05 6.17 29.55
C LEU A 119 -8.46 5.49 28.31
N ALA A 120 -8.75 4.21 28.08
CA ALA A 120 -8.32 3.50 26.87
C ALA A 120 -8.83 4.14 25.57
N GLN A 121 -9.94 4.87 25.61
CA GLN A 121 -10.53 5.56 24.47
C GLN A 121 -10.02 7.00 24.32
N ALA A 122 -9.20 7.49 25.26
CA ALA A 122 -8.65 8.83 25.19
C ALA A 122 -7.72 8.97 23.99
N ARG A 123 -7.96 10.02 23.18
CA ARG A 123 -7.22 10.33 21.96
C ARG A 123 -6.55 11.69 22.10
N TYR A 124 -5.35 11.76 21.56
CA TYR A 124 -4.52 12.95 21.60
C TYR A 124 -3.97 13.29 20.21
N ARG A 125 -3.59 14.54 20.06
CA ARG A 125 -2.91 15.05 18.87
C ARG A 125 -1.79 15.98 19.29
N PHE A 126 -0.66 15.93 18.58
CA PHE A 126 0.31 17.01 18.69
C PHE A 126 -0.31 18.34 18.24
N LEU A 127 -0.05 19.43 18.95
CA LEU A 127 -0.63 20.74 18.63
C LEU A 127 -0.35 21.14 17.18
N HIS A 128 0.83 20.75 16.66
CA HIS A 128 1.26 21.02 15.30
C HIS A 128 2.30 19.98 14.87
N ASP A 129 2.40 19.69 13.57
CA ASP A 129 3.37 18.72 13.00
C ASP A 129 4.82 19.03 13.40
N ARG A 130 5.16 20.32 13.61
CA ARG A 130 6.50 20.73 14.08
C ARG A 130 6.78 20.29 15.51
N VAL A 131 5.76 20.18 16.35
CA VAL A 131 5.90 19.63 17.71
C VAL A 131 6.15 18.14 17.63
N GLN A 132 5.40 17.42 16.81
CA GLN A 132 5.65 16.01 16.54
C GLN A 132 7.06 15.77 15.99
N GLN A 133 7.48 16.54 14.99
CA GLN A 133 8.83 16.45 14.40
C GLN A 133 9.92 16.68 15.44
N ALA A 134 9.75 17.67 16.33
CA ALA A 134 10.67 17.92 17.43
C ALA A 134 10.68 16.76 18.45
N ALA A 135 9.51 16.21 18.80
CA ALA A 135 9.41 15.06 19.70
C ALA A 135 10.05 13.80 19.07
N HIS A 136 9.84 13.56 17.79
CA HIS A 136 10.47 12.47 17.04
C HIS A 136 12.01 12.59 17.04
N SER A 137 12.54 13.82 16.95
CA SER A 137 13.99 14.06 16.97
C SER A 137 14.66 13.86 18.35
N LEU A 138 13.86 13.67 19.42
CA LEU A 138 14.39 13.24 20.72
C LEU A 138 14.95 11.80 20.68
N THR A 139 14.46 10.96 19.77
CA THR A 139 15.02 9.64 19.54
C THR A 139 16.25 9.74 18.63
N PRO A 140 17.43 9.30 19.08
CA PRO A 140 18.62 9.24 18.23
C PRO A 140 18.34 8.42 16.96
N GLU A 141 18.87 8.89 15.82
CA GLU A 141 18.60 8.25 14.52
C GLU A 141 18.95 6.76 14.50
N ALA A 142 20.07 6.39 15.10
CA ALA A 142 20.50 4.99 15.19
C ALA A 142 19.53 4.07 15.98
N GLN A 143 18.67 4.62 16.83
CA GLN A 143 17.72 3.87 17.66
C GLN A 143 16.29 3.87 17.11
N ARG A 144 16.01 4.67 16.07
CA ARG A 144 14.66 4.85 15.55
C ARG A 144 14.07 3.58 14.99
N ALA A 145 14.84 2.86 14.17
CA ALA A 145 14.39 1.61 13.55
C ALA A 145 14.08 0.52 14.59
N GLU A 146 14.95 0.36 15.62
CA GLU A 146 14.70 -0.60 16.70
C GLU A 146 13.46 -0.23 17.52
N LEU A 147 13.27 1.07 17.83
CA LEU A 147 12.09 1.55 18.53
C LEU A 147 10.82 1.28 17.72
N GLN A 148 10.82 1.59 16.42
CA GLN A 148 9.69 1.36 15.53
C GLN A 148 9.36 -0.14 15.42
N LEU A 149 10.36 -1.01 15.24
CA LEU A 149 10.17 -2.45 15.21
C LEU A 149 9.52 -2.96 16.51
N ARG A 150 10.01 -2.50 17.67
CA ARG A 150 9.44 -2.86 18.97
C ARG A 150 7.98 -2.40 19.08
N ILE A 151 7.68 -1.16 18.72
CA ILE A 151 6.30 -0.63 18.75
C ILE A 151 5.41 -1.43 17.79
N GLY A 152 5.85 -1.69 16.56
CA GLY A 152 5.10 -2.44 15.57
C GLY A 152 4.77 -3.86 16.04
N ARG A 153 5.75 -4.57 16.64
CA ARG A 153 5.54 -5.90 17.24
C ARG A 153 4.52 -5.88 18.38
N LEU A 154 4.60 -4.90 19.26
CA LEU A 154 3.66 -4.75 20.38
C LEU A 154 2.24 -4.45 19.87
N LEU A 155 2.10 -3.53 18.92
CA LEU A 155 0.82 -3.22 18.31
C LEU A 155 0.20 -4.45 17.62
N LEU A 156 1.01 -5.19 16.86
CA LEU A 156 0.55 -6.41 16.17
C LEU A 156 0.11 -7.48 17.16
N ALA A 157 0.94 -7.77 18.18
CA ALA A 157 0.65 -8.79 19.18
C ALA A 157 -0.61 -8.51 20.04
N HIS A 158 -0.89 -7.23 20.29
CA HIS A 158 -2.03 -6.82 21.12
C HIS A 158 -3.25 -6.36 20.32
N THR A 159 -3.21 -6.47 19.00
CA THR A 159 -4.38 -6.15 18.15
C THR A 159 -5.22 -7.40 17.94
N PRO A 160 -6.46 -7.45 18.42
CA PRO A 160 -7.37 -8.56 18.16
C PRO A 160 -7.57 -8.75 16.65
N PRO A 161 -7.73 -10.00 16.15
CA PRO A 161 -7.92 -10.28 14.72
C PRO A 161 -9.05 -9.46 14.08
N ALA A 162 -10.15 -9.25 14.80
CA ALA A 162 -11.30 -8.46 14.33
C ALA A 162 -10.98 -6.97 14.12
N LEU A 163 -9.95 -6.43 14.76
CA LEU A 163 -9.54 -5.02 14.66
C LEU A 163 -8.29 -4.84 13.76
N LEU A 164 -7.67 -5.94 13.31
CA LEU A 164 -6.43 -5.91 12.55
C LEU A 164 -6.58 -5.10 11.26
N GLU A 165 -7.70 -5.29 10.53
CA GLU A 165 -7.98 -4.56 9.30
C GLU A 165 -8.02 -3.03 9.48
N GLY A 166 -8.56 -2.56 10.60
CA GLY A 166 -8.63 -1.14 10.92
C GLY A 166 -7.30 -0.53 11.37
N ARG A 167 -6.36 -1.37 11.85
CA ARG A 167 -5.05 -0.95 12.37
C ARG A 167 -3.88 -1.32 11.46
N LEU A 168 -4.15 -1.94 10.31
CA LEU A 168 -3.14 -2.51 9.42
C LEU A 168 -2.08 -1.46 9.00
N PHE A 169 -2.52 -0.29 8.53
CA PHE A 169 -1.61 0.77 8.10
C PHE A 169 -0.75 1.30 9.25
N SER A 170 -1.34 1.56 10.43
CA SER A 170 -0.59 2.07 11.58
C SER A 170 0.45 1.07 12.12
N ILE A 171 0.18 -0.23 12.01
CA ILE A 171 1.14 -1.29 12.36
C ILE A 171 2.29 -1.29 11.34
N LEU A 172 1.97 -1.22 10.04
CA LEU A 172 2.97 -1.25 8.98
C LEU A 172 3.83 0.02 8.93
N GLU A 173 3.28 1.19 9.31
CA GLU A 173 4.06 2.42 9.50
C GLU A 173 5.20 2.24 10.53
N GLN A 174 5.03 1.35 11.50
CA GLN A 174 6.05 1.03 12.47
C GLN A 174 7.00 -0.09 12.01
N LEU A 175 6.49 -1.12 11.33
CA LEU A 175 7.30 -2.27 10.93
C LEU A 175 8.16 -2.00 9.69
N ASN A 176 7.61 -1.29 8.69
CA ASN A 176 8.25 -1.11 7.39
C ASN A 176 9.59 -0.34 7.43
N PRO A 177 9.78 0.73 8.23
CA PRO A 177 11.08 1.39 8.33
C PRO A 177 12.18 0.50 8.92
N ALA A 178 11.80 -0.59 9.58
CA ALA A 178 12.69 -1.50 10.28
C ALA A 178 12.76 -2.91 9.68
N ILE A 179 12.28 -3.10 8.44
CA ILE A 179 12.26 -4.41 7.75
C ILE A 179 13.64 -5.07 7.75
N GLY A 180 14.73 -4.29 7.59
CA GLY A 180 16.09 -4.81 7.60
C GLY A 180 16.55 -5.39 8.92
N LEU A 181 15.82 -5.16 10.03
CA LEU A 181 16.10 -5.71 11.36
C LEU A 181 15.26 -6.98 11.65
N ILE A 182 14.44 -7.44 10.71
CA ILE A 182 13.62 -8.64 10.88
C ILE A 182 14.41 -9.86 10.39
N ASP A 183 14.97 -10.61 11.32
CA ASP A 183 15.77 -11.81 11.01
C ASP A 183 14.91 -13.10 10.89
N SER A 184 13.79 -13.17 11.63
CA SER A 184 12.92 -14.34 11.64
C SER A 184 12.20 -14.53 10.31
N ALA A 185 12.38 -15.68 9.64
CA ALA A 185 11.66 -16.03 8.41
C ALA A 185 10.12 -16.00 8.61
N ALA A 186 9.63 -16.50 9.75
CA ALA A 186 8.21 -16.49 10.06
C ALA A 186 7.66 -15.05 10.21
N GLU A 187 8.41 -14.15 10.86
CA GLU A 187 8.03 -12.75 10.99
C GLU A 187 8.08 -12.02 9.62
N ARG A 188 9.12 -12.29 8.81
CA ARG A 188 9.21 -11.79 7.44
C ARG A 188 7.99 -12.17 6.61
N ALA A 189 7.58 -13.45 6.64
CA ALA A 189 6.40 -13.94 5.95
C ALA A 189 5.09 -13.28 6.48
N GLN A 190 4.99 -13.08 7.80
CA GLN A 190 3.85 -12.36 8.39
C GLN A 190 3.80 -10.91 7.92
N VAL A 191 4.90 -10.18 7.96
CA VAL A 191 4.96 -8.76 7.54
C VAL A 191 4.76 -8.64 6.03
N LEU A 192 5.24 -9.59 5.22
CA LEU A 192 4.94 -9.69 3.79
C LEU A 192 3.42 -9.76 3.57
N THR A 193 2.76 -10.70 4.25
CA THR A 193 1.30 -10.89 4.11
C THR A 193 0.52 -9.63 4.50
N LEU A 194 0.93 -8.95 5.57
CA LEU A 194 0.31 -7.69 6.00
C LEU A 194 0.50 -6.58 4.96
N ASN A 195 1.72 -6.43 4.42
CA ASN A 195 2.02 -5.45 3.37
C ASN A 195 1.25 -5.73 2.08
N LEU A 196 1.16 -7.00 1.65
CA LEU A 196 0.37 -7.40 0.48
C LEU A 196 -1.10 -7.03 0.64
N ARG A 197 -1.71 -7.38 1.78
CA ARG A 197 -3.11 -7.02 2.08
C ARG A 197 -3.34 -5.51 2.10
N ALA A 198 -2.46 -4.77 2.76
CA ALA A 198 -2.55 -3.31 2.83
C ALA A 198 -2.34 -2.66 1.46
N GLY A 199 -1.42 -3.18 0.65
CA GLY A 199 -1.15 -2.71 -0.71
C GLY A 199 -2.34 -2.89 -1.64
N ILE A 200 -2.99 -4.07 -1.61
CA ILE A 200 -4.23 -4.34 -2.36
C ILE A 200 -5.32 -3.35 -1.95
N LYS A 201 -5.54 -3.21 -0.64
CA LYS A 201 -6.55 -2.29 -0.10
C LYS A 201 -6.30 -0.83 -0.49
N ALA A 202 -5.03 -0.39 -0.50
CA ALA A 202 -4.65 0.94 -0.95
C ALA A 202 -4.89 1.12 -2.46
N LYS A 203 -4.60 0.09 -3.28
CA LYS A 203 -4.88 0.08 -4.73
C LYS A 203 -6.37 0.20 -5.01
N GLU A 204 -7.21 -0.59 -4.32
CA GLU A 204 -8.67 -0.53 -4.42
C GLU A 204 -9.24 0.85 -4.03
N ALA A 205 -8.62 1.52 -3.05
CA ALA A 205 -8.94 2.88 -2.66
C ALA A 205 -8.33 3.96 -3.58
N SER A 206 -7.68 3.57 -4.68
CA SER A 206 -6.98 4.46 -5.62
C SER A 206 -5.83 5.26 -4.99
N ALA A 207 -5.32 4.85 -3.83
CA ALA A 207 -4.15 5.44 -3.17
C ALA A 207 -2.86 4.82 -3.74
N LEU A 208 -2.62 5.02 -5.03
CA LEU A 208 -1.57 4.33 -5.79
C LEU A 208 -0.15 4.48 -5.23
N PRO A 209 0.32 5.69 -4.80
CA PRO A 209 1.66 5.81 -4.22
C PRO A 209 1.83 4.98 -2.94
N THR A 210 0.79 4.90 -2.12
CA THR A 210 0.77 4.08 -0.90
C THR A 210 0.76 2.58 -1.26
N ALA A 211 -0.04 2.18 -2.24
CA ALA A 211 -0.12 0.81 -2.73
C ALA A 211 1.25 0.32 -3.22
N VAL A 212 1.91 1.09 -4.09
CA VAL A 212 3.26 0.79 -4.61
C VAL A 212 4.26 0.63 -3.47
N THR A 213 4.28 1.57 -2.52
CA THR A 213 5.21 1.51 -1.38
C THR A 213 5.03 0.23 -0.57
N LEU A 214 3.79 -0.12 -0.22
CA LEU A 214 3.48 -1.31 0.58
C LEU A 214 3.80 -2.60 -0.19
N LEU A 215 3.43 -2.67 -1.46
CA LEU A 215 3.72 -3.85 -2.30
C LEU A 215 5.22 -4.02 -2.55
N ARG A 216 5.99 -2.93 -2.68
CA ARG A 216 7.47 -2.98 -2.74
C ARG A 216 8.06 -3.50 -1.42
N HIS A 217 7.51 -3.12 -0.26
CA HIS A 217 7.92 -3.69 1.02
C HIS A 217 7.61 -5.20 1.09
N ALA A 218 6.43 -5.62 0.63
CA ALA A 218 6.11 -7.04 0.54
C ALA A 218 7.10 -7.79 -0.39
N HIS A 219 7.41 -7.23 -1.55
CA HIS A 219 8.34 -7.82 -2.51
C HIS A 219 9.77 -7.95 -1.94
N ALA A 220 10.25 -6.94 -1.19
CA ALA A 220 11.56 -6.99 -0.52
C ALA A 220 11.65 -8.05 0.59
N LEU A 221 10.53 -8.59 1.05
CA LEU A 221 10.45 -9.65 2.07
C LEU A 221 10.30 -11.04 1.47
N LEU A 222 10.15 -11.18 0.14
CA LEU A 222 10.09 -12.49 -0.51
C LEU A 222 11.35 -13.32 -0.18
N ALA A 223 11.13 -14.59 0.14
CA ALA A 223 12.18 -15.57 0.27
C ALA A 223 12.59 -16.11 -1.11
N ASP A 224 13.81 -16.62 -1.23
CA ASP A 224 14.33 -17.17 -2.49
C ASP A 224 13.51 -18.38 -2.98
N ASP A 225 12.89 -19.12 -2.06
CA ASP A 225 12.03 -20.28 -2.34
C ASP A 225 10.51 -19.94 -2.37
N ALA A 226 10.16 -18.67 -2.47
CA ALA A 226 8.76 -18.22 -2.36
C ALA A 226 7.82 -18.89 -3.36
N TRP A 227 8.27 -19.17 -4.58
CA TRP A 227 7.47 -19.88 -5.58
C TRP A 227 7.16 -21.33 -5.21
N GLN A 228 8.03 -21.98 -4.43
CA GLN A 228 7.85 -23.35 -3.95
C GLN A 228 7.02 -23.38 -2.66
N ALA A 229 7.29 -22.45 -1.75
CA ALA A 229 6.65 -22.42 -0.43
C ALA A 229 5.22 -21.85 -0.48
N GLU A 230 5.03 -20.71 -1.16
CA GLU A 230 3.77 -19.96 -1.18
C GLU A 230 3.43 -19.44 -2.60
N PRO A 231 3.20 -20.36 -3.59
CA PRO A 231 3.07 -19.99 -5.01
C PRO A 231 1.93 -19.00 -5.29
N GLN A 232 0.79 -19.16 -4.62
CA GLN A 232 -0.38 -18.30 -4.82
C GLN A 232 -0.16 -16.88 -4.27
N GLN A 233 0.49 -16.78 -3.13
CA GLN A 233 0.83 -15.47 -2.54
C GLN A 233 1.86 -14.75 -3.40
N THR A 234 2.87 -15.48 -3.88
CA THR A 234 3.93 -14.97 -4.76
C THR A 234 3.34 -14.46 -6.08
N LEU A 235 2.48 -15.24 -6.73
CA LEU A 235 1.77 -14.83 -7.94
C LEU A 235 0.92 -13.56 -7.70
N THR A 236 0.16 -13.56 -6.61
CA THR A 236 -0.67 -12.40 -6.24
C THR A 236 0.18 -11.16 -6.06
N LEU A 237 1.30 -11.27 -5.35
CA LEU A 237 2.19 -10.13 -5.10
C LEU A 237 2.78 -9.55 -6.39
N TYR A 238 3.31 -10.39 -7.28
CA TYR A 238 3.87 -9.91 -8.55
C TYR A 238 2.81 -9.24 -9.42
N LYS A 239 1.62 -9.83 -9.50
CA LYS A 239 0.50 -9.28 -10.26
C LYS A 239 0.07 -7.93 -9.69
N GLU A 240 -0.21 -7.85 -8.38
CA GLU A 240 -0.68 -6.64 -7.72
C GLU A 240 0.36 -5.51 -7.78
N LEU A 241 1.64 -5.85 -7.62
CA LEU A 241 2.73 -4.86 -7.72
C LEU A 241 2.89 -4.35 -9.15
N ALA A 242 2.91 -5.23 -10.16
CA ALA A 242 3.01 -4.81 -11.56
C ALA A 242 1.82 -3.93 -11.99
N GLU A 243 0.61 -4.25 -11.56
CA GLU A 243 -0.57 -3.43 -11.80
C GLU A 243 -0.48 -2.07 -11.07
N ALA A 244 -0.02 -2.05 -9.80
CA ALA A 244 0.10 -0.81 -9.04
C ALA A 244 1.16 0.13 -9.62
N GLU A 245 2.33 -0.39 -10.01
CA GLU A 245 3.39 0.37 -10.70
C GLU A 245 2.86 0.96 -12.01
N TYR A 246 2.18 0.15 -12.80
CA TYR A 246 1.58 0.58 -14.06
C TYR A 246 0.56 1.71 -13.85
N LEU A 247 -0.37 1.54 -12.90
CA LEU A 247 -1.39 2.54 -12.60
C LEU A 247 -0.80 3.83 -12.00
N ALA A 248 0.32 3.72 -11.30
CA ALA A 248 1.08 4.87 -10.81
C ALA A 248 1.89 5.59 -11.89
N GLY A 249 1.96 5.02 -13.11
CA GLY A 249 2.67 5.59 -14.27
C GLY A 249 4.13 5.17 -14.39
N ASP A 250 4.63 4.31 -13.49
CA ASP A 250 6.00 3.75 -13.60
C ASP A 250 5.99 2.47 -14.43
N PHE A 251 5.83 2.66 -15.76
CA PHE A 251 5.79 1.55 -16.72
C PHE A 251 7.09 0.74 -16.75
N ALA A 252 8.23 1.40 -16.50
CA ALA A 252 9.52 0.72 -16.48
C ALA A 252 9.67 -0.21 -15.28
N ALA A 253 9.22 0.22 -14.10
CA ALA A 253 9.19 -0.63 -12.91
C ALA A 253 8.25 -1.83 -13.11
N ALA A 254 7.06 -1.61 -13.69
CA ALA A 254 6.14 -2.70 -14.02
C ALA A 254 6.75 -3.72 -14.98
N GLU A 255 7.42 -3.24 -16.08
CA GLU A 255 8.07 -4.13 -17.04
C GLU A 255 9.23 -4.94 -16.44
N ALA A 256 9.97 -4.39 -15.47
CA ALA A 256 11.08 -5.08 -14.82
C ALA A 256 10.64 -6.26 -13.94
N LEU A 257 9.39 -6.26 -13.47
CA LEU A 257 8.85 -7.32 -12.62
C LEU A 257 8.54 -8.61 -13.38
N TYR A 258 8.13 -8.53 -14.66
CA TYR A 258 7.72 -9.71 -15.43
C TYR A 258 8.83 -10.75 -15.63
N PRO A 259 10.05 -10.39 -16.03
CA PRO A 259 11.15 -11.35 -16.14
C PRO A 259 11.47 -12.01 -14.78
N GLN A 260 11.46 -11.23 -13.69
CA GLN A 260 11.70 -11.74 -12.34
C GLN A 260 10.63 -12.75 -11.93
N ALA A 261 9.35 -12.40 -12.13
CA ALA A 261 8.23 -13.26 -11.82
C ALA A 261 8.25 -14.58 -12.61
N LEU A 262 8.69 -14.55 -13.87
CA LEU A 262 8.70 -15.71 -14.76
C LEU A 262 9.93 -16.60 -14.58
N GLN A 263 11.05 -16.07 -14.08
CA GLN A 263 12.32 -16.77 -13.97
C GLN A 263 12.22 -18.05 -13.15
N ASP A 264 11.58 -17.96 -11.96
CA ASP A 264 11.51 -19.04 -10.99
C ASP A 264 10.09 -19.62 -10.83
N CYS A 265 9.15 -19.19 -11.69
CA CYS A 265 7.76 -19.65 -11.64
C CYS A 265 7.61 -21.03 -12.30
N PRO A 266 7.33 -22.09 -11.53
CA PRO A 266 7.23 -23.45 -12.07
C PRO A 266 5.88 -23.77 -12.71
N ASP A 267 4.84 -23.01 -12.38
CA ASP A 267 3.46 -23.28 -12.78
C ASP A 267 3.09 -22.56 -14.07
N ALA A 268 2.66 -23.34 -15.09
CA ALA A 268 2.27 -22.80 -16.39
C ALA A 268 1.08 -21.83 -16.30
N LEU A 269 0.08 -22.12 -15.45
CA LEU A 269 -1.08 -21.23 -15.29
C LEU A 269 -0.70 -19.89 -14.63
N ALA A 270 0.25 -19.94 -13.70
CA ALA A 270 0.82 -18.73 -13.10
C ALA A 270 1.59 -17.90 -14.14
N GLN A 271 2.44 -18.54 -14.96
CA GLN A 271 3.15 -17.88 -16.05
C GLN A 271 2.19 -17.22 -17.06
N VAL A 272 1.10 -17.93 -17.41
CA VAL A 272 0.05 -17.40 -18.29
C VAL A 272 -0.63 -16.19 -17.66
N THR A 273 -0.92 -16.24 -16.36
CA THR A 273 -1.57 -15.15 -15.63
C THR A 273 -0.69 -13.90 -15.62
N ILE A 274 0.61 -14.04 -15.36
CA ILE A 274 1.59 -12.95 -15.43
C ILE A 274 1.67 -12.39 -16.86
N GLY A 275 1.76 -13.25 -17.86
CA GLY A 275 1.78 -12.86 -19.27
C GLY A 275 0.52 -12.09 -19.70
N LEU A 276 -0.65 -12.47 -19.20
CA LEU A 276 -1.90 -11.74 -19.46
C LEU A 276 -1.87 -10.31 -18.88
N VAL A 277 -1.38 -10.14 -17.65
CA VAL A 277 -1.22 -8.80 -17.05
C VAL A 277 -0.28 -7.96 -17.91
N GLN A 278 0.88 -8.50 -18.29
CA GLN A 278 1.82 -7.82 -19.18
C GLN A 278 1.20 -7.44 -20.52
N ALA A 279 0.51 -8.38 -21.17
CA ALA A 279 -0.13 -8.14 -22.44
C ALA A 279 -1.22 -7.06 -22.36
N GLN A 280 -2.05 -7.10 -21.31
CA GLN A 280 -3.08 -6.08 -21.07
C GLN A 280 -2.48 -4.68 -20.93
N GLN A 281 -1.37 -4.54 -20.23
CA GLN A 281 -0.68 -3.25 -20.11
C GLN A 281 -0.17 -2.75 -21.46
N TYR A 282 0.40 -3.64 -22.29
CA TYR A 282 0.81 -3.29 -23.66
C TYR A 282 -0.38 -2.88 -24.53
N LEU A 283 -1.50 -3.59 -24.43
CA LEU A 283 -2.70 -3.26 -25.20
C LEU A 283 -3.27 -1.89 -24.83
N ILE A 284 -3.32 -1.56 -23.54
CA ILE A 284 -3.79 -0.24 -23.06
C ILE A 284 -2.85 0.88 -23.53
N GLN A 285 -1.54 0.61 -23.61
CA GLN A 285 -0.56 1.56 -24.13
C GLN A 285 -0.55 1.69 -25.67
N GLY A 286 -1.35 0.90 -26.39
CA GLY A 286 -1.30 0.82 -27.85
C GLY A 286 -0.07 0.09 -28.41
N ARG A 287 0.69 -0.59 -27.58
CA ARG A 287 1.89 -1.38 -27.97
C ARG A 287 1.50 -2.77 -28.45
N PHE A 288 0.59 -2.85 -29.41
CA PHE A 288 -0.01 -4.11 -29.90
C PHE A 288 1.04 -5.12 -30.36
N HIS A 289 2.07 -4.66 -31.06
CA HIS A 289 3.16 -5.54 -31.54
C HIS A 289 3.95 -6.18 -30.39
N ALA A 290 4.06 -5.53 -29.25
CA ALA A 290 4.70 -6.10 -28.06
C ALA A 290 3.80 -7.12 -27.34
N ALA A 291 2.47 -6.99 -27.45
CA ALA A 291 1.52 -7.90 -26.85
C ALA A 291 1.48 -9.28 -27.52
N PHE A 292 1.63 -9.35 -28.88
CA PHE A 292 1.53 -10.61 -29.63
C PHE A 292 2.50 -11.70 -29.13
N PRO A 293 3.82 -11.49 -29.00
CA PRO A 293 4.72 -12.54 -28.52
C PRO A 293 4.37 -13.07 -27.14
N VAL A 294 3.88 -12.18 -26.25
CA VAL A 294 3.45 -12.57 -24.89
C VAL A 294 2.21 -13.45 -24.95
N LEU A 295 1.19 -13.06 -25.72
CA LEU A 295 -0.04 -13.81 -25.88
C LEU A 295 0.18 -15.16 -26.57
N HIS A 296 1.06 -15.22 -27.62
CA HIS A 296 1.42 -16.47 -28.26
C HIS A 296 2.15 -17.43 -27.32
N ARG A 297 3.10 -16.93 -26.52
CA ARG A 297 3.75 -17.73 -25.47
C ARG A 297 2.74 -18.27 -24.46
N ALA A 298 1.80 -17.43 -24.03
CA ALA A 298 0.75 -17.83 -23.10
C ALA A 298 -0.14 -18.93 -23.66
N LEU A 299 -0.53 -18.87 -24.94
CA LEU A 299 -1.28 -19.94 -25.61
C LEU A 299 -0.48 -21.24 -25.70
N ALA A 300 0.82 -21.14 -26.07
CA ALA A 300 1.69 -22.32 -26.15
C ALA A 300 1.82 -23.06 -24.81
N LEU A 301 1.82 -22.34 -23.68
CA LEU A 301 1.81 -22.95 -22.34
C LEU A 301 0.49 -23.68 -22.01
N LEU A 302 -0.57 -23.38 -22.73
CA LEU A 302 -1.89 -24.03 -22.60
C LEU A 302 -2.16 -25.07 -23.69
N ASP A 303 -1.13 -25.50 -24.44
CA ASP A 303 -1.22 -26.40 -25.59
C ASP A 303 -2.14 -25.88 -26.72
N GLU A 304 -2.29 -24.56 -26.79
CA GLU A 304 -3.07 -23.88 -27.83
C GLU A 304 -2.13 -23.18 -28.84
N SER A 305 -2.55 -23.14 -30.11
CA SER A 305 -1.82 -22.45 -31.17
C SER A 305 -2.65 -21.33 -31.79
N PHE A 306 -1.96 -20.29 -32.24
CA PHE A 306 -2.55 -19.20 -33.00
C PHE A 306 -1.63 -18.81 -34.15
N PRO A 307 -2.16 -18.48 -35.36
CA PRO A 307 -1.31 -18.09 -36.49
C PRO A 307 -0.46 -16.87 -36.16
N ALA A 308 0.80 -16.90 -36.55
CA ALA A 308 1.75 -15.82 -36.26
C ALA A 308 1.56 -14.59 -37.17
N THR A 309 0.95 -14.80 -38.34
CA THR A 309 0.72 -13.73 -39.34
C THR A 309 -0.72 -13.78 -39.87
N ASP A 310 -1.22 -12.64 -40.37
CA ASP A 310 -2.55 -12.58 -40.99
C ASP A 310 -2.64 -13.45 -42.27
N ALA A 311 -1.53 -13.64 -43.00
CA ALA A 311 -1.45 -14.54 -44.15
C ALA A 311 -1.65 -16.02 -43.74
N GLU A 312 -1.01 -16.47 -42.68
CA GLU A 312 -1.24 -17.82 -42.13
C GLU A 312 -2.69 -17.99 -41.64
N ALA A 313 -3.23 -16.95 -41.02
CA ALA A 313 -4.63 -16.94 -40.57
C ALA A 313 -5.59 -17.05 -41.79
N ALA A 314 -5.33 -16.35 -42.85
CA ALA A 314 -6.12 -16.42 -44.10
C ALA A 314 -6.13 -17.84 -44.70
N GLN A 315 -4.99 -18.53 -44.64
CA GLN A 315 -4.91 -19.95 -45.12
C GLN A 315 -5.65 -20.90 -44.19
N LEU A 316 -5.64 -20.69 -42.89
CA LEU A 316 -6.29 -21.53 -41.90
C LEU A 316 -7.82 -21.33 -41.84
N PHE A 317 -8.30 -20.10 -42.09
CA PHE A 317 -9.69 -19.70 -41.88
C PHE A 317 -10.71 -20.59 -42.55
N PRO A 318 -10.62 -20.95 -43.86
CA PRO A 318 -11.70 -21.76 -44.48
C PRO A 318 -11.95 -23.09 -43.79
N GLN A 319 -10.88 -23.79 -43.44
CA GLN A 319 -10.98 -25.08 -42.74
C GLN A 319 -11.53 -24.91 -41.33
N LEU A 320 -11.03 -23.92 -40.58
CA LEU A 320 -11.47 -23.65 -39.23
C LEU A 320 -12.94 -23.21 -39.16
N PHE A 321 -13.36 -22.39 -40.11
CA PHE A 321 -14.75 -21.94 -40.22
C PHE A 321 -15.67 -23.12 -40.46
N GLN A 322 -15.36 -24.01 -41.44
CA GLN A 322 -16.14 -25.23 -41.70
C GLN A 322 -16.24 -26.12 -40.45
N GLN A 323 -15.15 -26.30 -39.73
CA GLN A 323 -15.15 -27.06 -38.47
C GLN A 323 -16.06 -26.43 -37.42
N THR A 324 -16.05 -25.08 -37.33
CA THR A 324 -16.90 -24.33 -36.40
C THR A 324 -18.39 -24.47 -36.74
N GLU A 325 -18.76 -24.38 -38.03
CA GLU A 325 -20.13 -24.58 -38.47
C GLU A 325 -20.60 -26.02 -38.17
N GLN A 326 -19.77 -27.01 -38.44
CA GLN A 326 -20.08 -28.41 -38.12
C GLN A 326 -20.26 -28.64 -36.61
N LEU A 327 -19.47 -27.95 -35.79
CA LEU A 327 -19.60 -28.01 -34.33
C LEU A 327 -20.88 -27.32 -33.88
N LEU A 328 -21.17 -26.14 -34.40
CA LEU A 328 -22.41 -25.39 -34.10
C LEU A 328 -23.66 -26.17 -34.48
N ALA A 329 -23.64 -26.90 -35.60
CA ALA A 329 -24.76 -27.71 -36.05
C ALA A 329 -25.13 -28.89 -35.10
N ARG A 330 -24.21 -29.27 -34.21
CA ARG A 330 -24.46 -30.35 -33.22
C ARG A 330 -25.28 -29.88 -32.02
N TYR A 331 -25.43 -28.58 -31.83
CA TYR A 331 -26.11 -27.98 -30.67
C TYR A 331 -27.33 -27.18 -31.14
N SER A 332 -28.49 -27.44 -30.60
CA SER A 332 -29.67 -26.58 -30.78
C SER A 332 -29.44 -25.21 -30.12
N GLN A 333 -30.19 -24.20 -30.54
CA GLN A 333 -30.12 -22.87 -29.91
C GLN A 333 -30.33 -22.94 -28.39
N ALA A 334 -31.30 -23.73 -27.94
CA ALA A 334 -31.58 -23.90 -26.51
C ALA A 334 -30.40 -24.54 -25.75
N GLN A 335 -29.70 -25.51 -26.36
CA GLN A 335 -28.50 -26.12 -25.75
C GLN A 335 -27.33 -25.13 -25.65
N ARG A 336 -27.17 -24.26 -26.63
CA ARG A 336 -26.13 -23.23 -26.61
C ARG A 336 -26.40 -22.18 -25.53
N LEU A 337 -27.63 -21.68 -25.45
CA LEU A 337 -28.02 -20.68 -24.45
C LEU A 337 -27.97 -21.20 -23.00
N ASN A 338 -28.17 -22.52 -22.81
CA ASN A 338 -28.16 -23.16 -21.49
C ASN A 338 -26.90 -24.02 -21.27
N ALA A 339 -25.80 -23.74 -21.99
CA ALA A 339 -24.54 -24.45 -21.77
C ALA A 339 -24.01 -24.20 -20.35
N ALA A 340 -23.39 -25.22 -19.78
CA ALA A 340 -22.78 -25.11 -18.45
C ALA A 340 -21.69 -24.04 -18.43
N GLU A 341 -21.46 -23.47 -17.26
CA GLU A 341 -20.33 -22.53 -17.05
C GLU A 341 -18.98 -23.25 -17.18
N MET A 342 -18.02 -22.56 -17.76
CA MET A 342 -16.64 -23.01 -17.89
C MET A 342 -15.97 -23.03 -16.51
N GLN A 343 -15.55 -24.21 -16.05
CA GLN A 343 -15.02 -24.39 -14.68
C GLN A 343 -13.49 -24.47 -14.62
N GLN A 344 -12.86 -24.95 -15.69
CA GLN A 344 -11.41 -25.19 -15.66
C GLN A 344 -10.62 -23.88 -15.86
N PRO A 345 -9.68 -23.54 -14.94
CA PRO A 345 -8.89 -22.32 -15.02
C PRO A 345 -8.13 -22.19 -16.35
N GLN A 346 -7.62 -23.30 -16.89
CA GLN A 346 -6.94 -23.34 -18.18
C GLN A 346 -7.81 -22.76 -19.30
N HIS A 347 -9.05 -23.22 -19.43
CA HIS A 347 -9.95 -22.75 -20.49
C HIS A 347 -10.41 -21.31 -20.30
N LEU A 348 -10.60 -20.88 -19.03
CA LEU A 348 -10.88 -19.47 -18.71
C LEU A 348 -9.74 -18.57 -19.11
N LEU A 349 -8.48 -18.97 -18.85
CA LEU A 349 -7.30 -18.22 -19.28
C LEU A 349 -7.17 -18.20 -20.79
N THR A 350 -7.44 -19.34 -21.48
CA THR A 350 -7.47 -19.42 -22.96
C THR A 350 -8.46 -18.40 -23.54
N MET A 351 -9.67 -18.32 -22.99
CA MET A 351 -10.67 -17.33 -23.43
C MET A 351 -10.21 -15.88 -23.21
N ARG A 352 -9.55 -15.59 -22.09
CA ARG A 352 -8.98 -14.26 -21.82
C ARG A 352 -7.88 -13.90 -22.82
N ILE A 353 -7.02 -14.86 -23.18
CA ILE A 353 -5.99 -14.64 -24.20
C ILE A 353 -6.64 -14.38 -25.57
N PHE A 354 -7.61 -15.17 -25.97
CA PHE A 354 -8.34 -14.95 -27.23
C PHE A 354 -9.06 -13.60 -27.24
N PHE A 355 -9.64 -13.18 -26.14
CA PHE A 355 -10.23 -11.84 -26.04
C PHE A 355 -9.19 -10.72 -26.22
N ALA A 356 -8.03 -10.85 -25.60
CA ALA A 356 -6.91 -9.91 -25.76
C ALA A 356 -6.39 -9.90 -27.24
N LEU A 357 -6.31 -11.07 -27.87
CA LEU A 357 -5.95 -11.19 -29.29
C LEU A 357 -7.01 -10.58 -30.21
N SER A 358 -8.30 -10.69 -29.90
CA SER A 358 -9.35 -10.02 -30.69
C SER A 358 -9.10 -8.52 -30.76
N TYR A 359 -8.83 -7.90 -29.61
CA TYR A 359 -8.53 -6.48 -29.55
C TYR A 359 -7.24 -6.12 -30.33
N ALA A 360 -6.16 -6.86 -30.12
CA ALA A 360 -4.88 -6.62 -30.78
C ALA A 360 -4.97 -6.77 -32.30
N THR A 361 -5.60 -7.85 -32.81
CA THR A 361 -5.73 -8.12 -34.24
C THR A 361 -6.63 -7.10 -34.93
N TYR A 362 -7.75 -6.72 -34.28
CA TYR A 362 -8.62 -5.66 -34.79
C TYR A 362 -7.89 -4.32 -34.92
N GLN A 363 -7.18 -3.88 -33.88
CA GLN A 363 -6.47 -2.60 -33.87
C GLN A 363 -5.28 -2.54 -34.86
N THR A 364 -4.71 -3.69 -35.18
CA THR A 364 -3.59 -3.76 -36.13
C THR A 364 -4.03 -4.10 -37.56
N GLY A 365 -5.35 -4.21 -37.83
CA GLY A 365 -5.88 -4.51 -39.17
C GLY A 365 -5.64 -5.95 -39.63
N GLN A 366 -5.34 -6.88 -38.75
CA GLN A 366 -5.14 -8.30 -39.05
C GLN A 366 -6.51 -9.03 -39.05
N PHE A 367 -7.32 -8.75 -40.07
CA PHE A 367 -8.71 -9.20 -40.12
C PHE A 367 -8.87 -10.71 -40.26
N SER A 368 -7.97 -11.38 -40.97
CA SER A 368 -8.02 -12.86 -41.08
C SER A 368 -7.71 -13.52 -39.73
N ALA A 369 -6.75 -12.99 -38.99
CA ALA A 369 -6.45 -13.43 -37.63
C ALA A 369 -7.59 -13.14 -36.66
N PHE A 370 -8.28 -12.00 -36.80
CA PHE A 370 -9.46 -11.68 -36.01
C PHE A 370 -10.61 -12.70 -36.19
N VAL A 371 -10.94 -13.07 -37.44
CA VAL A 371 -12.01 -14.05 -37.68
C VAL A 371 -11.60 -15.48 -37.27
N VAL A 372 -10.34 -15.87 -37.45
CA VAL A 372 -9.78 -17.12 -36.91
C VAL A 372 -9.93 -17.16 -35.40
N ASN A 373 -9.64 -16.05 -34.72
CA ASN A 373 -9.78 -15.94 -33.28
C ASN A 373 -11.25 -16.12 -32.83
N ALA A 374 -12.19 -15.48 -33.52
CA ALA A 374 -13.62 -15.66 -33.27
C ALA A 374 -14.05 -17.12 -33.38
N CYS A 375 -13.61 -17.85 -34.44
CA CYS A 375 -13.86 -19.28 -34.56
C CYS A 375 -13.31 -20.08 -33.37
N LYS A 376 -12.08 -19.77 -32.92
CA LYS A 376 -11.48 -20.44 -31.76
C LYS A 376 -12.24 -20.17 -30.47
N MET A 377 -12.68 -18.93 -30.22
CA MET A 377 -13.53 -18.59 -29.06
C MET A 377 -14.83 -19.38 -29.07
N VAL A 378 -15.54 -19.45 -30.21
CA VAL A 378 -16.76 -20.22 -30.35
C VAL A 378 -16.51 -21.70 -30.09
N GLN A 379 -15.48 -22.29 -30.69
CA GLN A 379 -15.15 -23.72 -30.49
C GLN A 379 -14.80 -23.99 -29.02
N THR A 380 -14.04 -23.13 -28.34
CA THR A 380 -13.69 -23.27 -26.93
C THR A 380 -14.94 -23.24 -26.05
N THR A 381 -15.85 -22.29 -26.30
CA THR A 381 -17.11 -22.19 -25.60
C THR A 381 -18.00 -23.44 -25.79
N LEU A 382 -18.13 -23.92 -27.02
CA LEU A 382 -18.97 -25.11 -27.31
C LEU A 382 -18.42 -26.41 -26.69
N ARG A 383 -17.09 -26.50 -26.51
CA ARG A 383 -16.43 -27.69 -25.96
C ARG A 383 -16.37 -27.66 -24.42
N HIS A 384 -16.18 -26.48 -23.83
CA HIS A 384 -15.81 -26.36 -22.42
C HIS A 384 -16.80 -25.57 -21.55
N GLY A 385 -17.86 -25.04 -22.18
CA GLY A 385 -18.86 -24.24 -21.47
C GLY A 385 -18.74 -22.74 -21.69
N GLN A 386 -19.68 -21.99 -21.11
CA GLN A 386 -19.76 -20.54 -21.23
C GLN A 386 -18.93 -19.82 -20.17
N CYS A 387 -18.46 -18.62 -20.50
CA CYS A 387 -17.92 -17.65 -19.57
C CYS A 387 -18.34 -16.25 -20.00
N ASP A 388 -18.00 -15.22 -19.22
CA ASP A 388 -18.35 -13.82 -19.48
C ASP A 388 -17.85 -13.29 -20.85
N LEU A 389 -16.87 -13.98 -21.44
CA LEU A 389 -16.28 -13.64 -22.75
C LEU A 389 -16.86 -14.49 -23.90
N SER A 390 -17.81 -15.36 -23.64
CA SER A 390 -18.41 -16.23 -24.68
C SER A 390 -19.31 -15.43 -25.62
N CYS A 391 -19.02 -15.50 -26.91
CA CYS A 391 -19.78 -14.87 -27.98
C CYS A 391 -20.61 -15.97 -28.71
N ILE A 392 -21.75 -16.34 -28.16
CA ILE A 392 -22.63 -17.33 -28.83
C ILE A 392 -24.05 -16.80 -28.98
#